data_c0af80651eb06ff96a2aa4099d1bf48d
#
_entry.id   c0af80651eb06ff96a2aa4099d1bf48d
#
_cell.length_a   1.000
_cell.length_b   1.000
_cell.length_c   1.000
_cell.angle_alpha   90.00
_cell.angle_beta   90.00
_cell.angle_gamma   90.00
#
_symmetry.space_group_name_H-M   'P 1'
#
loop_
_entity.id
_entity.type
_entity.pdbx_description
1 polymer ?
#
loop_
_entity_poly.entity_id
_entity_poly.type
_entity_poly.pdbx_seq_one_letter_code
_entity_poly.pdbx_strand_id
1 'polypeptide(L)'
;MRKKKVSITYIDHHDMDKTIIKKLQRLKVKLIHDTNECSSVLAYDSFKSKLSEHASFIAACAAVTDYMEDRPIGTKLLQIYDRQFVLVNATVLTFNIVGHQKDLDYLLYLVDELSESRFPHDIPNTFEFAQIQVGKLALMIGKVKKSMKLMKNLAYTEILDSGASGAVNFVLGLSGKDVGVAYKERMGLDIYAVSIRGSRSCKIHLGRIVNFLATDLGGSGGGHDKACGAVIPKSKMKKFLKEFNAKLN
;
A
#
# COMPACT_ATOMS: atom_id res chain seq x y z
N MET A 1 -33.53 15.93 -20.28
CA MET A 1 -32.05 15.96 -20.13
C MET A 1 -31.44 14.84 -20.97
N ARG A 2 -30.61 15.12 -21.98
CA ARG A 2 -29.86 14.10 -22.73
C ARG A 2 -28.82 13.52 -21.77
N LYS A 3 -28.89 12.20 -21.43
CA LYS A 3 -27.86 11.50 -20.70
C LYS A 3 -26.58 11.59 -21.53
N LYS A 4 -25.55 12.29 -21.04
CA LYS A 4 -24.23 12.31 -21.67
C LYS A 4 -23.70 10.86 -21.68
N LYS A 5 -23.35 10.32 -22.84
CA LYS A 5 -22.65 9.05 -22.96
C LYS A 5 -21.20 9.30 -22.53
N VAL A 6 -20.83 8.83 -21.35
CA VAL A 6 -19.47 8.89 -20.84
C VAL A 6 -18.80 7.54 -21.10
N SER A 7 -17.65 7.55 -21.74
CA SER A 7 -16.78 6.36 -21.85
C SER A 7 -15.95 6.25 -20.58
N ILE A 8 -15.98 5.07 -19.94
CA ILE A 8 -15.26 4.81 -18.68
C ILE A 8 -14.22 3.74 -18.97
N THR A 9 -12.97 4.02 -18.59
CA THR A 9 -11.89 3.03 -18.47
C THR A 9 -11.59 2.84 -17.00
N TYR A 10 -11.58 1.60 -16.51
CA TYR A 10 -11.23 1.25 -15.15
C TYR A 10 -9.94 0.43 -15.17
N ILE A 11 -8.94 0.89 -14.42
CA ILE A 11 -7.61 0.27 -14.36
C ILE A 11 -7.36 -0.14 -12.91
N ASP A 12 -7.10 -1.41 -12.66
CA ASP A 12 -6.86 -1.92 -11.32
C ASP A 12 -5.99 -3.18 -11.34
N HIS A 13 -5.29 -3.42 -10.24
CA HIS A 13 -4.44 -4.60 -10.05
C HIS A 13 -4.84 -5.46 -8.83
N HIS A 14 -5.79 -5.00 -8.03
CA HIS A 14 -6.26 -5.75 -6.87
C HIS A 14 -7.05 -6.99 -7.29
N ASP A 15 -7.03 -8.03 -6.45
CA ASP A 15 -7.88 -9.19 -6.67
C ASP A 15 -9.36 -8.76 -6.70
N MET A 16 -10.05 -9.11 -7.76
CA MET A 16 -11.41 -8.63 -8.05
C MET A 16 -12.37 -9.81 -8.16
N ASP A 17 -13.48 -9.72 -7.42
CA ASP A 17 -14.53 -10.72 -7.49
C ASP A 17 -15.11 -10.81 -8.91
N LYS A 18 -15.34 -12.04 -9.38
CA LYS A 18 -15.91 -12.32 -10.71
C LYS A 18 -17.26 -11.65 -10.95
N THR A 19 -18.04 -11.41 -9.89
CA THR A 19 -19.35 -10.72 -9.99
C THR A 19 -19.17 -9.24 -10.30
N ILE A 20 -18.12 -8.60 -9.75
CA ILE A 20 -17.74 -7.22 -10.02
C ILE A 20 -17.28 -7.08 -11.48
N ILE A 21 -16.41 -7.98 -11.95
CA ILE A 21 -15.94 -8.00 -13.34
C ILE A 21 -17.13 -8.10 -14.30
N LYS A 22 -18.05 -9.04 -14.07
CA LYS A 22 -19.25 -9.19 -14.89
C LYS A 22 -20.13 -7.93 -14.86
N LYS A 23 -20.25 -7.24 -13.71
CA LYS A 23 -21.01 -6.00 -13.58
C LYS A 23 -20.39 -4.87 -14.40
N LEU A 24 -19.07 -4.69 -14.35
CA LEU A 24 -18.34 -3.70 -15.16
C LEU A 24 -18.51 -3.95 -16.65
N GLN A 25 -18.43 -5.22 -17.09
CA GLN A 25 -18.67 -5.61 -18.49
C GLN A 25 -20.08 -5.28 -18.96
N ARG A 26 -21.11 -5.57 -18.14
CA ARG A 26 -22.51 -5.20 -18.46
C ARG A 26 -22.70 -3.68 -18.58
N LEU A 27 -21.96 -2.91 -17.79
CA LEU A 27 -21.97 -1.44 -17.86
C LEU A 27 -21.14 -0.88 -19.01
N LYS A 28 -20.54 -1.75 -19.85
CA LYS A 28 -19.66 -1.38 -20.97
C LYS A 28 -18.46 -0.54 -20.53
N VAL A 29 -17.95 -0.77 -19.31
CA VAL A 29 -16.71 -0.19 -18.83
C VAL A 29 -15.55 -0.93 -19.49
N LYS A 30 -14.59 -0.19 -20.06
CA LYS A 30 -13.32 -0.76 -20.51
C LYS A 30 -12.50 -1.11 -19.27
N LEU A 31 -12.34 -2.41 -18.98
CA LEU A 31 -11.57 -2.90 -17.85
C LEU A 31 -10.15 -3.26 -18.32
N ILE A 32 -9.15 -2.68 -17.67
CA ILE A 32 -7.72 -3.05 -17.75
C ILE A 32 -7.35 -3.58 -16.36
N HIS A 33 -7.21 -4.90 -16.24
CA HIS A 33 -7.00 -5.55 -14.96
C HIS A 33 -5.96 -6.67 -15.08
N ASP A 34 -4.90 -6.57 -14.31
CA ASP A 34 -3.88 -7.60 -14.15
C ASP A 34 -3.27 -7.49 -12.76
N THR A 35 -3.27 -8.59 -12.01
CA THR A 35 -2.71 -8.67 -10.66
C THR A 35 -1.19 -8.79 -10.64
N ASN A 36 -0.56 -8.88 -11.81
CA ASN A 36 0.90 -9.00 -11.94
C ASN A 36 1.63 -7.67 -12.04
N GLU A 37 0.93 -6.56 -12.23
CA GLU A 37 1.54 -5.23 -12.35
C GLU A 37 0.71 -4.21 -11.57
N CYS A 38 1.34 -3.15 -11.06
CA CYS A 38 0.57 -2.11 -10.36
C CYS A 38 -0.27 -1.26 -11.35
N SER A 39 -1.31 -0.63 -10.85
CA SER A 39 -2.26 0.14 -11.67
C SER A 39 -1.61 1.22 -12.52
N SER A 40 -0.58 1.90 -11.99
CA SER A 40 0.16 2.94 -12.73
C SER A 40 0.96 2.36 -13.88
N VAL A 41 1.57 1.17 -13.69
CA VAL A 41 2.28 0.44 -14.76
C VAL A 41 1.31 -0.02 -15.84
N LEU A 42 0.15 -0.54 -15.45
CA LEU A 42 -0.92 -0.92 -16.40
C LEU A 42 -1.43 0.28 -17.20
N ALA A 43 -1.59 1.44 -16.54
CA ALA A 43 -1.96 2.68 -17.20
C ALA A 43 -0.91 3.11 -18.21
N TYR A 44 0.37 3.13 -17.80
CA TYR A 44 1.47 3.46 -18.69
C TYR A 44 1.51 2.52 -19.91
N ASP A 45 1.52 1.22 -19.70
CA ASP A 45 1.63 0.24 -20.81
C ASP A 45 0.46 0.34 -21.80
N SER A 46 -0.75 0.59 -21.27
CA SER A 46 -1.96 0.74 -22.08
C SER A 46 -2.03 2.02 -22.90
N PHE A 47 -1.34 3.08 -22.47
CA PHE A 47 -1.44 4.41 -23.10
C PHE A 47 -0.09 4.99 -23.52
N LYS A 48 1.01 4.24 -23.44
CA LYS A 48 2.39 4.72 -23.71
C LYS A 48 2.57 5.48 -25.01
N SER A 49 1.81 5.14 -26.06
CA SER A 49 1.86 5.86 -27.34
C SER A 49 1.28 7.29 -27.29
N LYS A 50 0.59 7.66 -26.20
CA LYS A 50 -0.03 8.96 -25.97
C LYS A 50 0.57 9.72 -24.79
N LEU A 51 1.52 9.11 -24.10
CA LEU A 51 2.16 9.67 -22.90
C LEU A 51 3.55 10.21 -23.27
N SER A 52 4.02 11.16 -22.47
CA SER A 52 5.40 11.63 -22.57
C SER A 52 6.39 10.51 -22.17
N GLU A 53 7.63 10.63 -22.59
CA GLU A 53 8.70 9.72 -22.19
C GLU A 53 8.85 9.65 -20.66
N HIS A 54 8.67 10.79 -19.98
CA HIS A 54 8.72 10.90 -18.53
C HIS A 54 7.70 10.00 -17.80
N ALA A 55 6.58 9.68 -18.43
CA ALA A 55 5.57 8.80 -17.84
C ALA A 55 6.12 7.40 -17.51
N SER A 56 7.13 6.93 -18.26
CA SER A 56 7.82 5.66 -17.95
C SER A 56 8.57 5.71 -16.64
N PHE A 57 9.16 6.87 -16.30
CA PHE A 57 9.83 7.09 -15.01
C PHE A 57 8.83 7.09 -13.85
N ILE A 58 7.70 7.76 -14.01
CA ILE A 58 6.64 7.78 -12.98
C ILE A 58 6.07 6.38 -12.77
N ALA A 59 5.90 5.60 -13.85
CA ALA A 59 5.48 4.20 -13.75
C ALA A 59 6.52 3.33 -13.01
N ALA A 60 7.83 3.55 -13.24
CA ALA A 60 8.89 2.88 -12.51
C ALA A 60 8.86 3.22 -11.00
N CYS A 61 8.65 4.49 -10.65
CA CYS A 61 8.49 4.91 -9.26
C CYS A 61 7.26 4.25 -8.61
N ALA A 62 6.16 4.15 -9.34
CA ALA A 62 4.94 3.50 -8.85
C ALA A 62 5.13 2.00 -8.62
N ALA A 63 5.85 1.29 -9.51
CA ALA A 63 6.19 -0.12 -9.32
C ALA A 63 6.97 -0.34 -8.01
N VAL A 64 7.94 0.52 -7.70
CA VAL A 64 8.69 0.48 -6.43
C VAL A 64 7.77 0.75 -5.23
N THR A 65 6.88 1.72 -5.34
CA THR A 65 5.96 2.10 -4.24
C THR A 65 5.00 0.98 -3.88
N ASP A 66 4.53 0.22 -4.87
CA ASP A 66 3.63 -0.92 -4.71
C ASP A 66 4.37 -2.25 -4.43
N TYR A 67 5.70 -2.23 -4.29
CA TYR A 67 6.53 -3.43 -4.13
C TYR A 67 6.38 -4.44 -5.27
N MET A 68 6.19 -3.95 -6.48
CA MET A 68 5.98 -4.72 -7.72
C MET A 68 7.08 -4.47 -8.76
N GLU A 69 8.23 -3.97 -8.32
CA GLU A 69 9.39 -3.69 -9.18
C GLU A 69 10.04 -4.94 -9.80
N ASP A 70 9.77 -6.12 -9.23
CA ASP A 70 10.21 -7.43 -9.74
C ASP A 70 9.25 -8.04 -10.76
N ARG A 71 8.16 -7.36 -11.08
CA ARG A 71 7.19 -7.80 -12.08
C ARG A 71 7.66 -7.53 -13.50
N PRO A 72 7.12 -8.25 -14.52
CA PRO A 72 7.68 -8.23 -15.88
C PRO A 72 7.82 -6.85 -16.51
N ILE A 73 6.81 -5.98 -16.38
CA ILE A 73 6.87 -4.62 -16.93
C ILE A 73 7.64 -3.71 -15.97
N GLY A 74 7.39 -3.79 -14.66
CA GLY A 74 8.12 -3.06 -13.64
C GLY A 74 9.63 -3.22 -13.78
N THR A 75 10.12 -4.46 -13.91
CA THR A 75 11.55 -4.77 -14.14
C THR A 75 12.10 -4.07 -15.38
N LYS A 76 11.37 -4.11 -16.50
CA LYS A 76 11.81 -3.44 -17.74
C LYS A 76 11.89 -1.93 -17.56
N LEU A 77 10.94 -1.33 -16.86
CA LEU A 77 10.94 0.11 -16.59
C LEU A 77 12.12 0.52 -15.70
N LEU A 78 12.43 -0.26 -14.65
CA LEU A 78 13.58 0.01 -13.81
C LEU A 78 14.92 -0.12 -14.56
N GLN A 79 15.01 -0.98 -15.58
CA GLN A 79 16.22 -1.15 -16.39
C GLN A 79 16.51 0.06 -17.29
N ILE A 80 15.53 0.92 -17.57
CA ILE A 80 15.72 2.16 -18.34
C ILE A 80 16.52 3.19 -17.56
N TYR A 81 16.39 3.18 -16.24
CA TYR A 81 16.93 4.20 -15.35
C TYR A 81 17.94 3.61 -14.36
N ASP A 82 18.77 4.49 -13.77
CA ASP A 82 19.57 4.10 -12.61
C ASP A 82 18.65 3.72 -11.45
N ARG A 83 18.90 2.54 -10.88
CA ARG A 83 18.06 1.99 -9.80
C ARG A 83 18.02 2.90 -8.58
N GLN A 84 19.14 3.50 -8.17
CA GLN A 84 19.18 4.36 -6.99
C GLN A 84 18.40 5.65 -7.22
N PHE A 85 18.49 6.20 -8.43
CA PHE A 85 17.73 7.36 -8.83
C PHE A 85 16.21 7.11 -8.74
N VAL A 86 15.73 5.97 -9.24
CA VAL A 86 14.31 5.59 -9.13
C VAL A 86 13.90 5.41 -7.67
N LEU A 87 14.70 4.70 -6.85
CA LEU A 87 14.37 4.44 -5.44
C LEU A 87 14.25 5.72 -4.62
N VAL A 88 15.17 6.67 -4.81
CA VAL A 88 15.11 7.97 -4.11
C VAL A 88 13.86 8.72 -4.52
N ASN A 89 13.57 8.85 -5.81
CA ASN A 89 12.41 9.58 -6.30
C ASN A 89 11.08 8.92 -5.89
N ALA A 90 10.97 7.60 -5.97
CA ALA A 90 9.81 6.85 -5.50
C ALA A 90 9.57 7.09 -3.99
N THR A 91 10.64 7.12 -3.19
CA THR A 91 10.55 7.38 -1.75
C THR A 91 10.10 8.82 -1.47
N VAL A 92 10.71 9.81 -2.16
CA VAL A 92 10.32 11.23 -2.04
C VAL A 92 8.83 11.39 -2.36
N LEU A 93 8.38 10.85 -3.50
CA LEU A 93 6.99 10.94 -3.94
C LEU A 93 6.04 10.26 -2.95
N THR A 94 6.34 9.04 -2.52
CA THR A 94 5.54 8.28 -1.56
C THR A 94 5.36 9.03 -0.24
N PHE A 95 6.43 9.59 0.32
CA PHE A 95 6.34 10.31 1.58
C PHE A 95 5.50 11.58 1.45
N ASN A 96 5.58 12.28 0.33
CA ASN A 96 4.76 13.45 0.08
C ASN A 96 3.28 13.08 -0.07
N ILE A 97 2.94 12.05 -0.85
CA ILE A 97 1.56 11.55 -0.99
C ILE A 97 1.00 11.10 0.36
N VAL A 98 1.73 10.26 1.09
CA VAL A 98 1.27 9.72 2.39
C VAL A 98 1.14 10.83 3.43
N GLY A 99 2.06 11.79 3.44
CA GLY A 99 2.05 12.88 4.40
C GLY A 99 0.92 13.90 4.17
N HIS A 100 0.48 14.05 2.93
CA HIS A 100 -0.55 15.02 2.54
C HIS A 100 -1.87 14.35 2.08
N GLN A 101 -2.19 13.14 2.57
CA GLN A 101 -3.39 12.38 2.17
C GLN A 101 -4.72 13.14 2.29
N LYS A 102 -4.78 14.17 3.15
CA LYS A 102 -5.98 14.98 3.39
C LYS A 102 -5.93 16.35 2.70
N ASP A 103 -4.83 16.64 2.03
CA ASP A 103 -4.59 17.90 1.33
C ASP A 103 -4.72 17.65 -0.18
N LEU A 104 -5.95 17.77 -0.67
CA LEU A 104 -6.24 17.52 -2.08
C LEU A 104 -5.53 18.52 -3.00
N ASP A 105 -5.41 19.78 -2.58
CA ASP A 105 -4.78 20.83 -3.39
C ASP A 105 -3.29 20.53 -3.58
N TYR A 106 -2.61 20.09 -2.53
CA TYR A 106 -1.23 19.64 -2.64
C TYR A 106 -1.08 18.39 -3.52
N LEU A 107 -1.98 17.42 -3.40
CA LEU A 107 -1.93 16.22 -4.24
C LEU A 107 -2.16 16.54 -5.72
N LEU A 108 -3.07 17.47 -6.03
CA LEU A 108 -3.28 17.95 -7.40
C LEU A 108 -2.06 18.74 -7.91
N TYR A 109 -1.45 19.60 -7.08
CA TYR A 109 -0.20 20.26 -7.41
C TYR A 109 0.90 19.26 -7.78
N LEU A 110 1.07 18.16 -7.02
CA LEU A 110 2.03 17.11 -7.38
C LEU A 110 1.72 16.47 -8.74
N VAL A 111 0.44 16.22 -9.04
CA VAL A 111 0.02 15.67 -10.35
C VAL A 111 0.39 16.64 -11.47
N ASP A 112 0.12 17.93 -11.31
CA ASP A 112 0.43 18.96 -12.32
C ASP A 112 1.95 19.03 -12.57
N GLU A 113 2.76 19.11 -11.52
CA GLU A 113 4.22 19.17 -11.61
C GLU A 113 4.81 17.90 -12.31
N LEU A 114 4.32 16.73 -11.96
CA LEU A 114 4.74 15.47 -12.58
C LEU A 114 4.31 15.40 -14.06
N SER A 115 3.17 15.97 -14.42
CA SER A 115 2.68 16.03 -15.81
C SER A 115 3.55 16.94 -16.69
N GLU A 116 4.14 17.98 -16.11
CA GLU A 116 5.13 18.86 -16.73
C GLU A 116 6.55 18.25 -16.81
N SER A 117 6.67 16.95 -16.59
CA SER A 117 7.91 16.18 -16.65
C SER A 117 8.96 16.54 -15.59
N ARG A 118 8.56 17.10 -14.46
CA ARG A 118 9.45 17.29 -13.31
C ARG A 118 9.67 15.97 -12.57
N PHE A 119 10.87 15.75 -12.12
CA PHE A 119 11.16 14.64 -11.23
C PHE A 119 10.69 14.94 -9.81
N PRO A 120 10.26 13.94 -9.02
CA PRO A 120 9.78 14.16 -7.65
C PRO A 120 10.73 14.97 -6.76
N HIS A 121 12.05 14.80 -6.91
CA HIS A 121 13.05 15.55 -6.14
C HIS A 121 13.22 17.03 -6.56
N ASP A 122 12.81 17.38 -7.79
CA ASP A 122 12.87 18.75 -8.32
C ASP A 122 11.65 19.60 -7.95
N ILE A 123 10.58 18.95 -7.47
CA ILE A 123 9.38 19.66 -7.03
C ILE A 123 9.70 20.35 -5.70
N PRO A 124 9.45 21.66 -5.57
CA PRO A 124 9.80 22.41 -4.36
C PRO A 124 9.31 21.78 -3.06
N ASN A 125 10.17 21.73 -2.06
CA ASN A 125 9.93 21.23 -0.70
C ASN A 125 9.66 19.72 -0.58
N THR A 126 9.61 18.93 -1.66
CA THR A 126 9.34 17.49 -1.59
C THR A 126 10.46 16.73 -0.90
N PHE A 127 11.71 17.10 -1.17
CA PHE A 127 12.87 16.45 -0.58
C PHE A 127 13.01 16.74 0.91
N GLU A 128 12.82 18.01 1.30
CA GLU A 128 12.83 18.45 2.70
C GLU A 128 11.72 17.75 3.49
N PHE A 129 10.53 17.65 2.92
CA PHE A 129 9.43 16.92 3.55
C PHE A 129 9.76 15.43 3.71
N ALA A 130 10.34 14.80 2.69
CA ALA A 130 10.77 13.40 2.77
C ALA A 130 11.81 13.19 3.88
N GLN A 131 12.76 14.12 4.05
CA GLN A 131 13.75 14.09 5.13
C GLN A 131 13.07 14.06 6.52
N ILE A 132 12.04 14.89 6.71
CA ILE A 132 11.25 14.91 7.96
C ILE A 132 10.57 13.55 8.19
N GLN A 133 10.02 12.92 7.14
CA GLN A 133 9.37 11.62 7.25
C GLN A 133 10.38 10.50 7.58
N VAL A 134 11.56 10.52 6.99
CA VAL A 134 12.66 9.61 7.35
C VAL A 134 13.02 9.74 8.82
N GLY A 135 13.12 10.97 9.35
CA GLY A 135 13.35 11.21 10.78
C GLY A 135 12.27 10.59 11.67
N LYS A 136 10.98 10.73 11.29
CA LYS A 136 9.86 10.09 12.01
C LYS A 136 9.94 8.56 11.99
N LEU A 137 10.35 7.97 10.86
CA LEU A 137 10.57 6.51 10.77
C LEU A 137 11.73 6.04 11.65
N ALA A 138 12.83 6.80 11.70
CA ALA A 138 13.96 6.48 12.60
C ALA A 138 13.52 6.45 14.07
N LEU A 139 12.70 7.40 14.51
CA LEU A 139 12.14 7.41 15.86
C LEU A 139 11.18 6.23 16.09
N MET A 140 10.42 5.82 15.06
CA MET A 140 9.51 4.68 15.14
C MET A 140 10.23 3.37 15.43
N ILE A 141 11.44 3.16 14.92
CA ILE A 141 12.26 1.97 15.23
C ILE A 141 12.44 1.79 16.74
N GLY A 142 12.78 2.87 17.44
CA GLY A 142 12.94 2.85 18.90
C GLY A 142 11.64 2.52 19.64
N LYS A 143 10.51 3.05 19.17
CA LYS A 143 9.18 2.76 19.74
C LYS A 143 8.78 1.31 19.54
N VAL A 144 8.95 0.79 18.32
CA VAL A 144 8.65 -0.62 18.00
C VAL A 144 9.50 -1.56 18.85
N LYS A 145 10.83 -1.33 18.97
CA LYS A 145 11.71 -2.15 19.82
C LYS A 145 11.23 -2.24 21.26
N LYS A 146 10.68 -1.15 21.83
CA LYS A 146 10.21 -1.11 23.23
C LYS A 146 8.86 -1.76 23.44
N SER A 147 7.95 -1.71 22.44
CA SER A 147 6.55 -2.15 22.59
C SER A 147 6.21 -3.47 21.90
N MET A 148 7.12 -3.98 21.07
CA MET A 148 6.91 -5.22 20.32
C MET A 148 6.79 -6.42 21.22
N LYS A 149 5.81 -7.27 20.96
CA LYS A 149 5.56 -8.54 21.64
C LYS A 149 5.63 -9.68 20.63
N LEU A 150 6.16 -10.82 21.08
CA LEU A 150 6.32 -12.01 20.27
C LEU A 150 5.26 -13.05 20.62
N MET A 151 4.72 -13.71 19.61
CA MET A 151 3.94 -14.93 19.71
C MET A 151 4.67 -16.06 18.94
N LYS A 152 4.11 -17.26 18.93
CA LYS A 152 4.74 -18.41 18.26
C LYS A 152 5.03 -18.11 16.78
N ASN A 153 4.04 -17.62 16.02
CA ASN A 153 4.11 -17.48 14.57
C ASN A 153 4.11 -16.02 14.07
N LEU A 154 3.90 -15.05 14.95
CA LEU A 154 3.88 -13.62 14.60
C LEU A 154 4.50 -12.75 15.69
N ALA A 155 4.84 -11.52 15.32
CA ALA A 155 5.13 -10.45 16.25
C ALA A 155 4.11 -9.31 16.10
N TYR A 156 3.84 -8.57 17.18
CA TYR A 156 2.89 -7.47 17.12
C TYR A 156 3.26 -6.31 18.01
N THR A 157 2.71 -5.13 17.69
CA THR A 157 2.84 -3.92 18.52
C THR A 157 1.57 -3.07 18.43
N GLU A 158 1.27 -2.39 19.51
CA GLU A 158 0.32 -1.28 19.54
C GLU A 158 1.07 0.04 19.35
N ILE A 159 0.58 0.90 18.47
CA ILE A 159 1.15 2.22 18.18
C ILE A 159 0.14 3.29 18.58
N LEU A 160 0.58 4.28 19.34
CA LEU A 160 -0.31 5.33 19.86
C LEU A 160 -0.37 6.55 18.93
N ASP A 161 0.76 7.02 18.43
CA ASP A 161 0.94 8.35 17.82
C ASP A 161 1.34 8.35 16.33
N SER A 162 1.56 7.20 15.73
CA SER A 162 2.04 7.07 14.35
C SER A 162 1.22 6.07 13.53
N GLY A 163 1.50 5.97 12.22
CA GLY A 163 0.79 5.06 11.33
C GLY A 163 1.16 3.59 11.56
N ALA A 164 0.18 2.72 11.75
CA ALA A 164 0.40 1.28 11.91
C ALA A 164 1.03 0.65 10.66
N SER A 165 0.74 1.17 9.47
CA SER A 165 1.31 0.69 8.19
C SER A 165 2.82 0.90 8.09
N GLY A 166 3.37 1.98 8.65
CA GLY A 166 4.81 2.17 8.74
C GLY A 166 5.47 1.30 9.81
N ALA A 167 4.82 1.19 10.98
CA ALA A 167 5.35 0.43 12.10
C ALA A 167 5.44 -1.08 11.82
N VAL A 168 4.49 -1.65 11.08
CA VAL A 168 4.43 -3.09 10.82
C VAL A 168 5.63 -3.61 10.06
N ASN A 169 6.24 -2.82 9.17
CA ASN A 169 7.45 -3.20 8.46
C ASN A 169 8.64 -3.37 9.43
N PHE A 170 8.73 -2.49 10.45
CA PHE A 170 9.75 -2.63 11.50
C PHE A 170 9.46 -3.81 12.43
N VAL A 171 8.18 -4.07 12.76
CA VAL A 171 7.81 -5.27 13.53
C VAL A 171 8.26 -6.53 12.80
N LEU A 172 7.97 -6.63 11.52
CA LEU A 172 8.38 -7.77 10.69
C LEU A 172 9.90 -7.92 10.67
N GLY A 173 10.62 -6.85 10.30
CA GLY A 173 12.09 -6.90 10.14
C GLY A 173 12.84 -7.15 11.43
N LEU A 174 12.39 -6.56 12.56
CA LEU A 174 13.09 -6.67 13.85
C LEU A 174 12.78 -7.96 14.60
N SER A 175 11.65 -8.60 14.33
CA SER A 175 11.20 -9.77 15.10
C SER A 175 11.79 -11.10 14.65
N GLY A 176 12.27 -11.19 13.40
CA GLY A 176 12.63 -12.46 12.76
C GLY A 176 11.45 -13.40 12.52
N LYS A 177 10.20 -12.93 12.67
CA LYS A 177 8.99 -13.70 12.38
C LYS A 177 8.57 -13.51 10.92
N ASP A 178 7.85 -14.50 10.37
CA ASP A 178 7.31 -14.40 9.01
C ASP A 178 6.08 -13.48 8.91
N VAL A 179 5.48 -13.11 10.05
CA VAL A 179 4.31 -12.22 10.07
C VAL A 179 4.47 -11.15 11.14
N GLY A 180 4.32 -9.89 10.73
CA GLY A 180 4.25 -8.71 11.60
C GLY A 180 2.84 -8.14 11.65
N VAL A 181 2.43 -7.66 12.82
CA VAL A 181 1.15 -6.97 13.05
C VAL A 181 1.41 -5.67 13.80
N ALA A 182 0.89 -4.57 13.29
CA ALA A 182 0.83 -3.31 14.04
C ALA A 182 -0.60 -2.79 14.05
N TYR A 183 -1.05 -2.25 15.18
CA TYR A 183 -2.40 -1.73 15.28
C TYR A 183 -2.44 -0.44 16.08
N LYS A 184 -3.42 0.39 15.75
CA LYS A 184 -3.66 1.69 16.37
C LYS A 184 -5.14 1.86 16.66
N GLU A 185 -5.45 2.34 17.86
CA GLU A 185 -6.82 2.71 18.21
C GLU A 185 -7.30 3.88 17.34
N ARG A 186 -8.53 3.78 16.85
CA ARG A 186 -9.23 4.90 16.23
C ARG A 186 -10.08 5.58 17.31
N MET A 187 -9.54 6.67 17.84
CA MET A 187 -10.20 7.44 18.90
C MET A 187 -11.66 7.75 18.55
N GLY A 188 -12.56 7.50 19.51
CA GLY A 188 -13.99 7.75 19.38
C GLY A 188 -14.80 6.69 18.63
N LEU A 189 -14.17 5.62 18.11
CA LEU A 189 -14.87 4.59 17.33
C LEU A 189 -14.85 3.19 17.97
N ASP A 190 -14.21 3.02 19.14
CA ASP A 190 -14.03 1.73 19.84
C ASP A 190 -13.50 0.59 18.95
N ILE A 191 -12.63 0.93 17.99
CA ILE A 191 -12.01 0.00 17.05
C ILE A 191 -10.50 0.21 16.96
N TYR A 192 -9.81 -0.85 16.54
CA TYR A 192 -8.43 -0.78 16.09
C TYR A 192 -8.33 -0.85 14.56
N ALA A 193 -7.51 0.03 13.98
CA ALA A 193 -6.99 -0.14 12.62
C ALA A 193 -5.74 -1.01 12.70
N VAL A 194 -5.74 -2.12 11.97
CA VAL A 194 -4.70 -3.14 12.00
C VAL A 194 -4.00 -3.19 10.66
N SER A 195 -2.67 -3.19 10.67
CA SER A 195 -1.83 -3.42 9.49
C SER A 195 -1.03 -4.70 9.68
N ILE A 196 -0.95 -5.51 8.65
CA ILE A 196 -0.31 -6.83 8.68
C ILE A 196 0.62 -6.95 7.48
N ARG A 197 1.81 -7.49 7.72
CA ARG A 197 2.79 -7.78 6.67
C ARG A 197 3.34 -9.17 6.85
N GLY A 198 3.52 -9.86 5.71
CA GLY A 198 4.22 -11.13 5.62
C GLY A 198 5.60 -10.95 4.99
N SER A 199 6.57 -11.75 5.45
CA SER A 199 7.89 -11.85 4.83
C SER A 199 7.79 -12.47 3.42
N ARG A 200 8.86 -12.37 2.63
CA ARG A 200 8.92 -13.05 1.33
C ARG A 200 8.80 -14.58 1.46
N SER A 201 9.27 -15.15 2.55
CA SER A 201 9.18 -16.59 2.88
C SER A 201 7.79 -17.03 3.33
N CYS A 202 6.93 -16.15 3.79
CA CYS A 202 5.57 -16.47 4.20
C CYS A 202 4.77 -17.01 3.00
N LYS A 203 4.37 -18.29 3.03
CA LYS A 203 3.65 -18.94 1.93
C LYS A 203 2.13 -18.85 2.06
N ILE A 204 1.66 -18.23 3.13
CA ILE A 204 0.24 -18.14 3.47
C ILE A 204 -0.35 -16.87 2.85
N HIS A 205 -1.55 -16.95 2.31
CA HIS A 205 -2.30 -15.80 1.84
C HIS A 205 -2.97 -15.09 3.03
N LEU A 206 -2.27 -14.10 3.61
CA LEU A 206 -2.70 -13.42 4.83
C LEU A 206 -4.04 -12.70 4.68
N GLY A 207 -4.27 -12.05 3.53
CA GLY A 207 -5.51 -11.32 3.29
C GLY A 207 -6.78 -12.15 3.43
N ARG A 208 -6.77 -13.43 3.00
CA ARG A 208 -7.92 -14.35 3.14
C ARG A 208 -8.20 -14.69 4.60
N ILE A 209 -7.14 -15.00 5.36
CA ILE A 209 -7.29 -15.32 6.79
C ILE A 209 -7.80 -14.10 7.56
N VAL A 210 -7.25 -12.93 7.25
CA VAL A 210 -7.63 -11.66 7.88
C VAL A 210 -9.07 -11.29 7.56
N ASN A 211 -9.51 -11.46 6.30
CA ASN A 211 -10.90 -11.23 5.91
C ASN A 211 -11.86 -12.12 6.72
N PHE A 212 -11.58 -13.42 6.77
CA PHE A 212 -12.39 -14.38 7.52
C PHE A 212 -12.48 -14.02 9.01
N LEU A 213 -11.32 -13.84 9.66
CA LEU A 213 -11.28 -13.57 11.12
C LEU A 213 -11.87 -12.21 11.48
N ALA A 214 -11.58 -11.17 10.69
CA ALA A 214 -12.11 -9.85 10.97
C ALA A 214 -13.64 -9.82 10.86
N THR A 215 -14.21 -10.47 9.85
CA THR A 215 -15.66 -10.58 9.65
C THR A 215 -16.32 -11.37 10.77
N ASP A 216 -15.75 -12.52 11.17
CA ASP A 216 -16.25 -13.35 12.29
C ASP A 216 -16.27 -12.59 13.63
N LEU A 217 -15.34 -11.67 13.82
CA LEU A 217 -15.23 -10.87 15.03
C LEU A 217 -16.04 -9.55 14.98
N GLY A 218 -16.86 -9.36 13.94
CA GLY A 218 -17.70 -8.16 13.78
C GLY A 218 -16.96 -6.94 13.26
N GLY A 219 -15.79 -7.14 12.66
CA GLY A 219 -15.01 -6.14 11.97
C GLY A 219 -15.01 -6.31 10.45
N SER A 220 -13.99 -5.81 9.80
CA SER A 220 -13.75 -5.97 8.37
C SER A 220 -12.25 -6.05 8.09
N GLY A 221 -11.85 -6.74 7.04
CA GLY A 221 -10.44 -6.84 6.68
C GLY A 221 -10.23 -7.57 5.37
N GLY A 222 -8.96 -7.63 4.93
CA GLY A 222 -8.55 -8.28 3.70
C GLY A 222 -7.31 -7.64 3.11
N GLY A 223 -7.04 -7.91 1.86
CA GLY A 223 -5.88 -7.42 1.11
C GLY A 223 -5.13 -8.55 0.42
N HIS A 224 -3.87 -8.26 0.07
CA HIS A 224 -3.00 -9.17 -0.64
C HIS A 224 -2.46 -10.30 0.25
N ASP A 225 -1.74 -11.22 -0.37
CA ASP A 225 -1.11 -12.35 0.33
C ASP A 225 -0.07 -11.92 1.38
N LYS A 226 0.70 -10.84 1.13
CA LYS A 226 1.76 -10.34 2.01
C LYS A 226 1.44 -8.99 2.68
N ALA A 227 0.43 -8.28 2.23
CA ALA A 227 0.08 -6.96 2.72
C ALA A 227 -1.43 -6.83 2.87
N CYS A 228 -1.90 -6.80 4.11
CA CYS A 228 -3.33 -6.72 4.39
C CYS A 228 -3.61 -5.87 5.63
N GLY A 229 -4.86 -5.56 5.84
CA GLY A 229 -5.31 -4.75 6.96
C GLY A 229 -6.68 -5.17 7.44
N ALA A 230 -7.02 -4.70 8.65
CA ALA A 230 -8.33 -4.94 9.23
C ALA A 230 -8.77 -3.78 10.11
N VAL A 231 -10.07 -3.72 10.33
CA VAL A 231 -10.70 -2.94 11.38
C VAL A 231 -11.32 -3.93 12.36
N ILE A 232 -10.87 -3.93 13.61
CA ILE A 232 -11.28 -4.90 14.64
C ILE A 232 -11.88 -4.16 15.82
N PRO A 233 -13.06 -4.57 16.35
CA PRO A 233 -13.59 -4.03 17.59
C PRO A 233 -12.57 -4.14 18.74
N LYS A 234 -12.39 -3.08 19.52
CA LYS A 234 -11.37 -2.99 20.57
C LYS A 234 -11.44 -4.16 21.54
N SER A 235 -12.63 -4.55 21.96
CA SER A 235 -12.89 -5.70 22.84
C SER A 235 -12.47 -7.05 22.25
N LYS A 236 -12.33 -7.16 20.93
CA LYS A 236 -12.01 -8.39 20.21
C LYS A 236 -10.54 -8.51 19.78
N MET A 237 -9.72 -7.47 19.95
CA MET A 237 -8.35 -7.44 19.46
C MET A 237 -7.46 -8.56 20.01
N LYS A 238 -7.56 -8.88 21.30
CA LYS A 238 -6.80 -9.99 21.90
C LYS A 238 -7.18 -11.34 21.30
N LYS A 239 -8.49 -11.56 21.06
CA LYS A 239 -9.01 -12.76 20.43
C LYS A 239 -8.52 -12.86 18.97
N PHE A 240 -8.59 -11.76 18.21
CA PHE A 240 -8.07 -11.69 16.84
C PHE A 240 -6.60 -12.12 16.78
N LEU A 241 -5.73 -11.54 17.60
CA LEU A 241 -4.28 -11.88 17.62
C LEU A 241 -4.04 -13.37 17.93
N LYS A 242 -4.77 -13.93 18.91
CA LYS A 242 -4.66 -15.35 19.30
C LYS A 242 -5.06 -16.28 18.16
N GLU A 243 -6.22 -16.04 17.55
CA GLU A 243 -6.74 -16.87 16.47
C GLU A 243 -5.93 -16.72 15.18
N PHE A 244 -5.49 -15.49 14.88
CA PHE A 244 -4.61 -15.24 13.74
C PHE A 244 -3.29 -15.98 13.90
N ASN A 245 -2.63 -15.89 15.07
CA ASN A 245 -1.41 -16.64 15.35
C ASN A 245 -1.59 -18.17 15.21
N ALA A 246 -2.74 -18.70 15.60
CA ALA A 246 -3.02 -20.13 15.46
C ALA A 246 -3.20 -20.56 13.99
N LYS A 247 -3.73 -19.72 13.12
CA LYS A 247 -3.93 -20.00 11.68
C LYS A 247 -2.66 -19.85 10.83
N LEU A 248 -1.57 -19.40 11.41
CA LEU A 248 -0.26 -19.24 10.74
C LEU A 248 0.66 -20.48 10.91
N ASN A 249 0.10 -21.61 11.35
CA ASN A 249 0.83 -22.88 11.43
C ASN A 249 0.97 -23.54 10.07
#